data_f5f0c6789b6a9f9d2774c3930ad27eb6
#
_entry.id   f5f0c6789b6a9f9d2774c3930ad27eb6
#
_cell.length_a   1.000
_cell.length_b   1.000
_cell.length_c   1.000
_cell.angle_alpha   90.00
_cell.angle_beta   90.00
_cell.angle_gamma   90.00
#
_symmetry.space_group_name_H-M   'P 1'
#
loop_
_entity.id
_entity.type
_entity.pdbx_description
1 polymer ?
#
loop_
_entity_poly.entity_id
_entity_poly.type
_entity_poly.pdbx_seq_one_letter_code
_entity_poly.pdbx_strand_id
1 'polypeptide(L)'
;IEEESIEKIHEADEHAGIASAGHVADARQLVDFARRQSQVERLRYDEPIGIETLTKRTTDHIQQYTQTGGARPFGVALLIGGVEDGEPRLFEADPSGTPYEWQAVAIGGGREDIQAHLEEEYDPEMDLDGGVTLALESLAVGTDELDAGSVDIATVDTETERLQSLSSEEVTDYA
;
A
#
# COMPACT_ATOMS: atom_id res chain seq x y z
N ILE A 1 3.87 -8.15 23.53
CA ILE A 1 3.01 -7.85 22.38
C ILE A 1 3.58 -8.66 21.23
N GLU A 2 2.85 -9.69 20.80
CA GLU A 2 3.29 -10.52 19.69
C GLU A 2 3.26 -9.70 18.41
N GLU A 3 4.38 -9.65 17.70
CA GLU A 3 4.51 -8.90 16.45
C GLU A 3 3.54 -9.40 15.36
N GLU A 4 3.05 -10.61 15.51
CA GLU A 4 2.11 -11.26 14.58
C GLU A 4 0.74 -10.58 14.51
N SER A 5 0.41 -9.71 15.46
CA SER A 5 -0.90 -9.05 15.51
C SER A 5 -0.94 -7.69 14.79
N ILE A 6 0.19 -7.23 14.23
CA ILE A 6 0.26 -5.91 13.58
C ILE A 6 0.03 -6.06 12.07
N GLU A 7 -1.16 -5.70 11.62
CA GLU A 7 -1.45 -5.65 10.20
C GLU A 7 -0.76 -4.43 9.58
N LYS A 8 0.06 -4.66 8.55
CA LYS A 8 0.72 -3.61 7.77
C LYS A 8 0.01 -3.34 6.46
N ILE A 9 -0.90 -4.22 6.04
CA ILE A 9 -1.73 -4.07 4.85
C ILE A 9 -3.19 -3.98 5.30
N HIS A 10 -3.86 -2.93 4.85
CA HIS A 10 -5.24 -2.64 5.24
C HIS A 10 -6.12 -2.49 4.01
N GLU A 11 -7.34 -2.98 4.10
CA GLU A 11 -8.34 -2.74 3.07
C GLU A 11 -8.95 -1.35 3.26
N ALA A 12 -8.79 -0.48 2.26
CA ALA A 12 -9.44 0.83 2.25
C ALA A 12 -10.85 0.74 1.68
N ASP A 13 -11.02 -0.06 0.63
CA ASP A 13 -12.28 -0.40 -0.01
C ASP A 13 -12.08 -1.73 -0.75
N GLU A 14 -13.14 -2.29 -1.34
CA GLU A 14 -13.08 -3.57 -2.07
C GLU A 14 -12.01 -3.59 -3.17
N HIS A 15 -11.72 -2.43 -3.78
CA HIS A 15 -10.80 -2.27 -4.90
C HIS A 15 -9.48 -1.61 -4.52
N ALA A 16 -9.25 -1.31 -3.25
CA ALA A 16 -8.10 -0.51 -2.82
C ALA A 16 -7.51 -1.00 -1.50
N GLY A 17 -6.18 -1.08 -1.45
CA GLY A 17 -5.44 -1.44 -0.26
C GLY A 17 -4.41 -0.39 0.12
N ILE A 18 -4.04 -0.39 1.38
CA ILE A 18 -3.03 0.52 1.93
C ILE A 18 -2.01 -0.29 2.70
N ALA A 19 -0.73 -0.11 2.37
CA ALA A 19 0.38 -0.62 3.16
C ALA A 19 1.07 0.54 3.87
N SER A 20 1.59 0.30 5.06
CA SER A 20 2.20 1.34 5.87
C SER A 20 3.58 0.93 6.37
N ALA A 21 4.45 1.93 6.55
CA ALA A 21 5.74 1.78 7.21
C ALA A 21 5.94 2.96 8.15
N GLY A 22 6.22 2.69 9.43
CA GLY A 22 6.43 3.71 10.44
C GLY A 22 5.54 3.54 11.65
N HIS A 23 5.09 4.64 12.22
CA HIS A 23 4.35 4.66 13.48
C HIS A 23 2.93 4.09 13.33
N VAL A 24 2.63 3.02 14.08
CA VAL A 24 1.37 2.25 13.94
C VAL A 24 0.12 3.08 14.21
N ALA A 25 0.14 3.90 15.27
CA ALA A 25 -1.02 4.72 15.62
C ALA A 25 -1.32 5.76 14.53
N ASP A 26 -0.29 6.34 13.93
CA ASP A 26 -0.45 7.30 12.83
C ASP A 26 -1.00 6.61 11.58
N ALA A 27 -0.50 5.41 11.28
CA ALA A 27 -1.00 4.60 10.17
C ALA A 27 -2.49 4.31 10.31
N ARG A 28 -2.94 3.92 11.51
CA ARG A 28 -4.36 3.65 11.78
C ARG A 28 -5.25 4.86 11.54
N GLN A 29 -4.81 6.04 11.97
CA GLN A 29 -5.56 7.28 11.75
C GLN A 29 -5.74 7.56 10.25
N LEU A 30 -4.69 7.39 9.47
CA LEU A 30 -4.74 7.62 8.03
C LEU A 30 -5.55 6.55 7.30
N VAL A 31 -5.46 5.30 7.72
CA VAL A 31 -6.28 4.22 7.16
C VAL A 31 -7.76 4.46 7.44
N ASP A 32 -8.11 4.83 8.66
CA ASP A 32 -9.50 5.16 9.02
C ASP A 32 -10.02 6.35 8.22
N PHE A 33 -9.20 7.37 8.03
CA PHE A 33 -9.54 8.51 7.17
C PHE A 33 -9.81 8.04 5.72
N ALA A 34 -8.92 7.24 5.15
CA ALA A 34 -9.06 6.73 3.78
C ALA A 34 -10.33 5.88 3.62
N ARG A 35 -10.64 5.04 4.59
CA ARG A 35 -11.87 4.24 4.60
C ARG A 35 -13.12 5.11 4.59
N ARG A 36 -13.14 6.17 5.41
CA ARG A 36 -14.26 7.11 5.44
C ARG A 36 -14.43 7.84 4.12
N GLN A 37 -13.32 8.26 3.50
CA GLN A 37 -13.39 8.90 2.19
C GLN A 37 -13.96 7.97 1.12
N SER A 38 -13.57 6.71 1.15
CA SER A 38 -14.08 5.70 0.22
C SER A 38 -15.59 5.47 0.41
N GLN A 39 -16.05 5.41 1.66
CA GLN A 39 -17.47 5.24 1.99
C GLN A 39 -18.29 6.46 1.59
N VAL A 40 -17.80 7.67 1.84
CA VAL A 40 -18.46 8.92 1.45
C VAL A 40 -18.63 8.99 -0.07
N GLU A 41 -17.61 8.57 -0.82
CA GLU A 41 -17.67 8.57 -2.27
C GLU A 41 -18.79 7.64 -2.79
N ARG A 42 -18.89 6.44 -2.22
CA ARG A 42 -19.95 5.49 -2.59
C ARG A 42 -21.34 6.00 -2.23
N LEU A 43 -21.48 6.66 -1.08
CA LEU A 43 -22.77 7.21 -0.64
C LEU A 43 -23.23 8.39 -1.50
N ARG A 44 -22.29 9.24 -1.94
CA ARG A 44 -22.61 10.45 -2.71
C ARG A 44 -22.76 10.20 -4.21
N TYR A 45 -21.91 9.33 -4.77
CA TYR A 45 -21.79 9.16 -6.22
C TYR A 45 -22.10 7.74 -6.69
N ASP A 46 -22.36 6.81 -5.77
CA ASP A 46 -22.64 5.38 -6.05
C ASP A 46 -21.58 4.72 -6.92
N GLU A 47 -20.33 5.11 -6.71
CA GLU A 47 -19.18 4.56 -7.44
C GLU A 47 -17.95 4.43 -6.54
N PRO A 48 -17.00 3.53 -6.90
CA PRO A 48 -15.76 3.41 -6.13
C PRO A 48 -14.89 4.65 -6.30
N ILE A 49 -14.22 5.03 -5.21
CA ILE A 49 -13.30 6.17 -5.26
C ILE A 49 -12.11 5.84 -6.15
N GLY A 50 -11.66 6.80 -6.98
CA GLY A 50 -10.43 6.64 -7.74
C GLY A 50 -9.22 6.60 -6.83
N ILE A 51 -8.20 5.83 -7.21
CA ILE A 51 -7.00 5.65 -6.38
C ILE A 51 -6.22 6.95 -6.25
N GLU A 52 -6.11 7.72 -7.34
CA GLU A 52 -5.49 9.04 -7.30
C GLU A 52 -6.25 10.01 -6.38
N THR A 53 -7.57 10.02 -6.47
CA THR A 53 -8.41 10.87 -5.62
C THR A 53 -8.25 10.51 -4.14
N LEU A 54 -8.27 9.21 -3.82
CA LEU A 54 -8.06 8.73 -2.47
C LEU A 54 -6.69 9.16 -1.94
N THR A 55 -5.66 9.02 -2.75
CA THR A 55 -4.30 9.41 -2.38
C THR A 55 -4.21 10.91 -2.12
N LYS A 56 -4.75 11.73 -3.02
CA LYS A 56 -4.73 13.18 -2.87
C LYS A 56 -5.47 13.67 -1.63
N ARG A 57 -6.64 13.09 -1.35
CA ARG A 57 -7.38 13.42 -0.12
C ARG A 57 -6.59 13.04 1.14
N THR A 58 -5.90 11.90 1.11
CA THR A 58 -5.08 11.44 2.23
C THR A 58 -3.85 12.33 2.42
N THR A 59 -3.15 12.69 1.35
CA THR A 59 -2.00 13.59 1.43
C THR A 59 -2.39 15.00 1.85
N ASP A 60 -3.52 15.51 1.40
CA ASP A 60 -4.05 16.79 1.85
C ASP A 60 -4.34 16.76 3.36
N HIS A 61 -4.90 15.68 3.85
CA HIS A 61 -5.15 15.48 5.28
C HIS A 61 -3.84 15.50 6.07
N ILE A 62 -2.80 14.84 5.59
CA ILE A 62 -1.48 14.85 6.22
C ILE A 62 -0.93 16.28 6.29
N GLN A 63 -1.01 17.02 5.19
CA GLN A 63 -0.54 18.40 5.13
C GLN A 63 -1.30 19.33 6.08
N GLN A 64 -2.62 19.24 6.11
CA GLN A 64 -3.45 20.03 7.02
C GLN A 64 -3.12 19.75 8.48
N TYR A 65 -2.93 18.49 8.82
CA TYR A 65 -2.59 18.09 10.19
C TYR A 65 -1.22 18.64 10.61
N THR A 66 -0.23 18.58 9.75
CA THR A 66 1.12 19.08 10.04
C THR A 66 1.18 20.61 10.11
N GLN A 67 0.29 21.32 9.41
CA GLN A 67 0.23 22.78 9.41
C GLN A 67 -0.57 23.35 10.60
N THR A 68 -1.36 22.53 11.27
CA THR A 68 -2.08 22.95 12.47
C THR A 68 -1.11 23.09 13.63
N GLY A 69 -0.96 24.29 14.17
CA GLY A 69 0.00 24.58 15.22
C GLY A 69 -0.11 23.66 16.42
N GLY A 70 1.00 23.06 16.83
CA GLY A 70 1.10 22.18 17.98
C GLY A 70 0.87 20.70 17.68
N ALA A 71 0.39 20.32 16.50
CA ALA A 71 0.27 18.92 16.11
C ALA A 71 1.61 18.40 15.60
N ARG A 72 2.01 17.19 16.03
CA ARG A 72 3.21 16.58 15.47
C ARG A 72 2.91 16.01 14.08
N PRO A 73 3.89 15.99 13.15
CA PRO A 73 3.72 15.37 11.86
C PRO A 73 3.43 13.87 11.98
N PHE A 74 2.73 13.30 11.00
CA PHE A 74 2.59 11.85 10.92
C PHE A 74 3.96 11.20 10.65
N GLY A 75 4.31 10.20 11.44
CA GLY A 75 5.56 9.46 11.33
C GLY A 75 5.42 8.19 10.49
N VAL A 76 4.76 8.27 9.33
CA VAL A 76 4.44 7.11 8.53
C VAL A 76 4.46 7.43 7.04
N ALA A 77 4.96 6.49 6.24
CA ALA A 77 4.79 6.47 4.79
C ALA A 77 3.71 5.44 4.44
N LEU A 78 2.94 5.72 3.40
CA LEU A 78 1.88 4.83 2.93
C LEU A 78 2.09 4.46 1.46
N LEU A 79 1.74 3.21 1.12
CA LEU A 79 1.49 2.81 -0.26
C LEU A 79 -0.02 2.63 -0.42
N ILE A 80 -0.59 3.29 -1.41
CA ILE A 80 -2.01 3.20 -1.72
C ILE A 80 -2.12 2.60 -3.12
N GLY A 81 -2.66 1.40 -3.20
CA GLY A 81 -2.75 0.66 -4.45
C GLY A 81 -4.14 0.13 -4.71
N GLY A 82 -4.48 -0.01 -5.97
CA GLY A 82 -5.77 -0.56 -6.35
C GLY A 82 -6.00 -0.49 -7.85
N VAL A 83 -7.25 -0.66 -8.22
CA VAL A 83 -7.67 -0.61 -9.62
C VAL A 83 -8.66 0.53 -9.81
N GLU A 84 -8.43 1.32 -10.86
CA GLU A 84 -9.27 2.45 -11.26
C GLU A 84 -9.59 2.31 -12.73
N ASP A 85 -10.87 2.17 -13.07
CA ASP A 85 -11.33 2.00 -14.46
C ASP A 85 -10.60 0.87 -15.21
N GLY A 86 -10.40 -0.27 -14.52
CA GLY A 86 -9.75 -1.44 -15.09
C GLY A 86 -8.23 -1.38 -15.15
N GLU A 87 -7.62 -0.31 -14.66
CA GLU A 87 -6.15 -0.14 -14.67
C GLU A 87 -5.57 -0.14 -13.26
N PRO A 88 -4.42 -0.78 -13.05
CA PRO A 88 -3.75 -0.75 -11.75
C PRO A 88 -3.10 0.62 -11.54
N ARG A 89 -3.25 1.14 -10.32
CA ARG A 89 -2.63 2.40 -9.91
C ARG A 89 -1.94 2.19 -8.56
N LEU A 90 -0.76 2.77 -8.41
CA LEU A 90 0.03 2.67 -7.18
C LEU A 90 0.62 4.05 -6.84
N PHE A 91 0.37 4.50 -5.62
CA PHE A 91 0.87 5.78 -5.12
C PHE A 91 1.60 5.61 -3.80
N GLU A 92 2.59 6.45 -3.58
CA GLU A 92 3.25 6.61 -2.30
C GLU A 92 2.82 7.95 -1.71
N ALA A 93 2.45 7.95 -0.42
CA ALA A 93 2.26 9.16 0.37
C ALA A 93 3.39 9.21 1.40
N ASP A 94 4.27 10.21 1.29
CA ASP A 94 5.36 10.37 2.24
C ASP A 94 4.91 11.11 3.51
N PRO A 95 5.71 11.13 4.58
CA PRO A 95 5.31 11.81 5.82
C PRO A 95 5.08 13.31 5.69
N SER A 96 5.57 13.95 4.63
CA SER A 96 5.31 15.38 4.38
C SER A 96 3.95 15.63 3.73
N GLY A 97 3.25 14.58 3.30
CA GLY A 97 2.00 14.69 2.59
C GLY A 97 2.16 14.92 1.09
N THR A 98 3.27 14.47 0.52
CA THR A 98 3.51 14.55 -0.92
C THR A 98 3.13 13.23 -1.58
N PRO A 99 2.28 13.24 -2.64
CA PRO A 99 1.95 12.03 -3.38
C PRO A 99 2.91 11.81 -4.54
N TYR A 100 3.27 10.53 -4.75
CA TYR A 100 4.07 10.10 -5.90
C TYR A 100 3.39 8.90 -6.55
N GLU A 101 3.27 8.89 -7.86
CA GLU A 101 2.77 7.71 -8.58
C GLU A 101 3.95 6.87 -9.07
N TRP A 102 3.84 5.54 -8.88
CA TRP A 102 4.88 4.58 -9.22
C TRP A 102 4.28 3.39 -9.98
N GLN A 103 5.13 2.70 -10.73
CA GLN A 103 4.81 1.36 -11.25
C GLN A 103 5.23 0.27 -10.28
N ALA A 104 6.33 0.48 -9.59
CA ALA A 104 6.80 -0.39 -8.52
C ALA A 104 7.59 0.45 -7.52
N VAL A 105 7.39 0.23 -6.23
CA VAL A 105 7.99 1.07 -5.19
C VAL A 105 8.09 0.29 -3.88
N ALA A 106 9.09 0.64 -3.08
CA ALA A 106 9.25 0.15 -1.72
C ALA A 106 9.22 1.30 -0.71
N ILE A 107 8.73 1.04 0.49
CA ILE A 107 8.79 1.96 1.63
C ILE A 107 9.37 1.25 2.85
N GLY A 108 9.88 2.04 3.80
CA GLY A 108 10.40 1.50 5.06
C GLY A 108 11.87 1.14 5.01
N GLY A 109 12.29 0.28 5.95
CA GLY A 109 13.68 -0.17 6.07
C GLY A 109 14.13 -0.99 4.86
N GLY A 110 15.39 -0.78 4.44
CA GLY A 110 15.94 -1.48 3.27
C GLY A 110 15.44 -0.97 1.93
N ARG A 111 14.73 0.15 1.92
CA ARG A 111 14.12 0.73 0.72
C ARG A 111 15.08 0.87 -0.46
N GLU A 112 16.30 1.33 -0.21
CA GLU A 112 17.27 1.60 -1.29
C GLU A 112 17.61 0.34 -2.08
N ASP A 113 17.90 -0.76 -1.39
CA ASP A 113 18.25 -2.04 -2.03
C ASP A 113 17.04 -2.68 -2.70
N ILE A 114 15.88 -2.63 -2.05
CA ILE A 114 14.63 -3.16 -2.60
C ILE A 114 14.22 -2.38 -3.84
N GLN A 115 14.28 -1.06 -3.76
CA GLN A 115 13.94 -0.19 -4.90
C GLN A 115 14.85 -0.42 -6.10
N ALA A 116 16.16 -0.58 -5.86
CA ALA A 116 17.11 -0.87 -6.92
C ALA A 116 16.79 -2.20 -7.62
N HIS A 117 16.44 -3.23 -6.87
CA HIS A 117 16.04 -4.52 -7.42
C HIS A 117 14.75 -4.41 -8.24
N LEU A 118 13.75 -3.67 -7.73
CA LEU A 118 12.50 -3.43 -8.43
C LEU A 118 12.73 -2.71 -9.76
N GLU A 119 13.57 -1.67 -9.78
CA GLU A 119 13.89 -0.92 -10.99
C GLU A 119 14.58 -1.78 -12.05
N GLU A 120 15.45 -2.71 -11.63
CA GLU A 120 16.20 -3.58 -12.52
C GLU A 120 15.32 -4.68 -13.11
N GLU A 121 14.44 -5.28 -12.32
CA GLU A 121 13.70 -6.49 -12.68
C GLU A 121 12.23 -6.24 -13.08
N TYR A 122 11.71 -5.03 -12.87
CA TYR A 122 10.32 -4.74 -13.21
C TYR A 122 10.08 -4.75 -14.71
N ASP A 123 9.02 -5.45 -15.13
CA ASP A 123 8.54 -5.51 -16.51
C ASP A 123 7.06 -5.13 -16.53
N PRO A 124 6.66 -4.07 -17.25
CA PRO A 124 5.26 -3.66 -17.32
C PRO A 124 4.34 -4.70 -17.97
N GLU A 125 4.89 -5.68 -18.67
CA GLU A 125 4.11 -6.75 -19.29
C GLU A 125 3.88 -7.95 -18.37
N MET A 126 4.44 -7.96 -17.14
CA MET A 126 4.25 -9.08 -16.22
C MET A 126 2.80 -9.18 -15.76
N ASP A 127 2.34 -10.41 -15.54
CA ASP A 127 1.02 -10.67 -14.97
C ASP A 127 1.04 -10.56 -13.43
N LEU A 128 -0.12 -10.82 -12.81
CA LEU A 128 -0.25 -10.72 -11.35
C LEU A 128 0.71 -11.68 -10.63
N ASP A 129 0.83 -12.92 -11.10
CA ASP A 129 1.74 -13.90 -10.51
C ASP A 129 3.20 -13.44 -10.61
N GLY A 130 3.58 -12.88 -11.74
CA GLY A 130 4.90 -12.28 -11.94
C GLY A 130 5.16 -11.13 -10.98
N GLY A 131 4.16 -10.29 -10.76
CA GLY A 131 4.23 -9.19 -9.80
C GLY A 131 4.43 -9.65 -8.36
N VAL A 132 3.70 -10.67 -7.94
CA VAL A 132 3.84 -11.27 -6.60
C VAL A 132 5.25 -11.86 -6.43
N THR A 133 5.73 -12.60 -7.41
CA THR A 133 7.07 -13.19 -7.39
C THR A 133 8.14 -12.11 -7.29
N LEU A 134 8.03 -11.05 -8.10
CA LEU A 134 8.97 -9.92 -8.05
C LEU A 134 8.97 -9.23 -6.69
N ALA A 135 7.80 -9.03 -6.11
CA ALA A 135 7.67 -8.40 -4.79
C ALA A 135 8.39 -9.22 -3.72
N LEU A 136 8.20 -10.54 -3.72
CA LEU A 136 8.87 -11.43 -2.76
C LEU A 136 10.39 -11.45 -2.96
N GLU A 137 10.87 -11.55 -4.19
CA GLU A 137 12.29 -11.52 -4.51
C GLU A 137 12.92 -10.19 -4.07
N SER A 138 12.21 -9.08 -4.28
CA SER A 138 12.68 -7.75 -3.90
C SER A 138 12.76 -7.59 -2.38
N LEU A 139 11.79 -8.09 -1.64
CA LEU A 139 11.83 -8.08 -0.18
C LEU A 139 13.00 -8.91 0.35
N ALA A 140 13.31 -10.04 -0.30
CA ALA A 140 14.42 -10.90 0.10
C ALA A 140 15.79 -10.19 -0.05
N VAL A 141 15.91 -9.25 -0.96
CA VAL A 141 17.13 -8.44 -1.12
C VAL A 141 17.35 -7.52 0.10
N GLY A 142 16.27 -7.00 0.66
CA GLY A 142 16.34 -6.05 1.78
C GLY A 142 16.39 -6.69 3.16
N THR A 143 16.35 -8.01 3.27
CA THR A 143 16.37 -8.74 4.55
C THR A 143 17.15 -10.04 4.42
N ASP A 144 17.88 -10.39 5.49
CA ASP A 144 18.72 -11.60 5.52
C ASP A 144 17.89 -12.89 5.61
N GLU A 145 16.72 -12.84 6.20
CA GLU A 145 15.82 -13.98 6.33
C GLU A 145 14.39 -13.57 5.97
N LEU A 146 13.87 -14.15 4.89
CA LEU A 146 12.47 -13.97 4.51
C LEU A 146 11.75 -15.30 4.70
N ASP A 147 10.86 -15.33 5.69
CA ASP A 147 10.01 -16.48 6.00
C ASP A 147 8.59 -16.19 5.50
N ALA A 148 7.98 -17.17 4.83
CA ALA A 148 6.61 -17.07 4.36
C ALA A 148 5.62 -16.70 5.48
N GLY A 149 5.89 -17.11 6.72
CA GLY A 149 5.09 -16.76 7.89
C GLY A 149 5.23 -15.31 8.35
N SER A 150 6.26 -14.60 7.89
CA SER A 150 6.52 -13.19 8.25
C SER A 150 6.09 -12.21 7.17
N VAL A 151 5.50 -12.68 6.07
CA VAL A 151 5.12 -11.86 4.92
C VAL A 151 3.61 -11.89 4.73
N ASP A 152 3.01 -10.72 4.62
CA ASP A 152 1.61 -10.57 4.22
C ASP A 152 1.55 -10.04 2.79
N ILE A 153 0.69 -10.64 1.98
CA ILE A 153 0.50 -10.26 0.59
C ILE A 153 -0.97 -10.00 0.33
N ALA A 154 -1.26 -8.89 -0.32
CA ALA A 154 -2.58 -8.59 -0.85
C ALA A 154 -2.45 -8.25 -2.33
N THR A 155 -3.45 -8.66 -3.10
CA THR A 155 -3.52 -8.40 -4.54
C THR A 155 -4.84 -7.74 -4.88
N VAL A 156 -4.83 -6.92 -5.94
CA VAL A 156 -6.05 -6.38 -6.54
C VAL A 156 -6.01 -6.71 -8.03
N ASP A 157 -6.88 -7.61 -8.45
CA ASP A 157 -6.95 -8.06 -9.84
C ASP A 157 -7.66 -7.00 -10.70
N THR A 158 -7.12 -6.69 -11.87
CA THR A 158 -7.71 -5.68 -12.76
C THR A 158 -9.05 -6.10 -13.34
N GLU A 159 -9.33 -7.39 -13.43
CA GLU A 159 -10.60 -7.92 -13.95
C GLU A 159 -11.69 -7.92 -12.89
N THR A 160 -11.39 -8.42 -11.68
CA THR A 160 -12.36 -8.47 -10.58
C THR A 160 -12.46 -7.18 -9.80
N GLU A 161 -11.41 -6.35 -9.84
CA GLU A 161 -11.29 -5.11 -9.08
C GLU A 161 -11.51 -5.32 -7.58
N ARG A 162 -11.05 -6.47 -7.06
CA ARG A 162 -11.21 -6.84 -5.66
C ARG A 162 -9.89 -7.14 -4.99
N LEU A 163 -9.73 -6.58 -3.79
CA LEU A 163 -8.60 -6.85 -2.92
C LEU A 163 -8.75 -8.25 -2.32
N GLN A 164 -7.68 -9.03 -2.42
CA GLN A 164 -7.60 -10.36 -1.82
C GLN A 164 -6.31 -10.48 -1.02
N SER A 165 -6.42 -10.96 0.22
CA SER A 165 -5.27 -11.31 1.03
C SER A 165 -4.91 -12.77 0.75
N LEU A 166 -3.62 -13.02 0.51
CA LEU A 166 -3.15 -14.38 0.30
C LEU A 166 -2.98 -15.10 1.63
N SER A 167 -3.35 -16.40 1.67
CA SER A 167 -3.10 -17.25 2.83
C SER A 167 -1.62 -17.58 2.94
N SER A 168 -1.19 -18.07 4.11
CA SER A 168 0.20 -18.51 4.31
C SER A 168 0.60 -19.60 3.33
N GLU A 169 -0.32 -20.50 2.97
CA GLU A 169 -0.07 -21.55 1.97
C GLU A 169 0.15 -20.96 0.59
N GLU A 170 -0.68 -19.99 0.18
CA GLU A 170 -0.55 -19.31 -1.10
C GLU A 170 0.77 -18.54 -1.18
N VAL A 171 1.18 -17.86 -0.11
CA VAL A 171 2.47 -17.18 -0.06
C VAL A 171 3.63 -18.17 -0.21
N THR A 172 3.54 -19.32 0.44
CA THR A 172 4.56 -20.38 0.34
C THR A 172 4.70 -20.89 -1.10
N ASP A 173 3.62 -20.96 -1.86
CA ASP A 173 3.64 -21.42 -3.25
C ASP A 173 4.45 -20.49 -4.16
N TYR A 174 4.58 -19.22 -3.81
CA TYR A 174 5.38 -18.25 -4.56
C TYR A 174 6.85 -18.18 -4.10
N ALA A 175 7.13 -18.68 -2.92
CA ALA A 175 8.47 -18.57 -2.31
C ALA A 175 9.47 -19.62 -2.85
#